data_c1fec8ad1266127b5f1930aa1c9e4403
#
_entry.id   c1fec8ad1266127b5f1930aa1c9e4403
#
_cell.length_a   1.000
_cell.length_b   1.000
_cell.length_c   1.000
_cell.angle_alpha   90.00
_cell.angle_beta   90.00
_cell.angle_gamma   90.00
#
_symmetry.space_group_name_H-M   'P 1'
#
loop_
_entity.id
_entity.type
_entity.pdbx_description
1 polymer ?
#
loop_
_entity_poly.entity_id
_entity_poly.type
_entity_poly.pdbx_seq_one_letter_code
_entity_poly.pdbx_strand_id
1 'polypeptide(L)'
;MIKSIQQFEESGIKKLEKIIESFMKDPKDMASFVYGIRDEVIALGLDLIKETLEDCNQMLCDSAKRKQSWEVVRTDGKKLTTCLGTVCFEKTLFRNKQTRKTAYLLDRILGIESHERLTEDAEAKLLEEAVQTSYRKAGEETSLTDRVSKQTVKNKLHRLTFPQLEETKPEKKAVEFLYIDADEDHVSLQFKEKKGDLEVGENNWKNNCVLAKLVYVYEGIEPESPKSKRHKLVNPHYFSGVYEGADNAKLWDEVYAYLDSHYDLKKVKKIYLNADGGTWIQSGKKRIAGITSVLDEFHLQKYLLKMTSHLKDSVDDARKELCDAIKSGTKADFQEVVERLKVCAETEATEKRIEESGSYILSNWTAAKIRLKDRETVKGCSAEGHVSHVLSSRMSSRPMGWSRTGVDKMAHLRAYYWNGGDMLELVRQQEQELPVAAGAENEVLSCESILRWERHRHNKLGKYIESINHSVSTEVKKYAWFNAHIWGL
;
A
#
# COMPACT_ATOMS: atom_id res chain seq x y z
N MET A 1 29.56 26.02 14.79
CA MET A 1 28.07 26.08 14.94
C MET A 1 27.48 25.86 13.56
N ILE A 2 26.39 25.14 13.45
CA ILE A 2 25.67 24.94 12.19
C ILE A 2 25.15 26.32 11.75
N LYS A 3 25.46 26.76 10.54
CA LYS A 3 25.16 28.13 10.05
C LYS A 3 23.65 28.41 10.02
N SER A 4 22.84 27.41 9.65
CA SER A 4 21.36 27.52 9.64
C SER A 4 20.79 27.76 11.04
N ILE A 5 21.33 27.12 12.09
CA ILE A 5 20.94 27.39 13.48
C ILE A 5 21.34 28.82 13.87
N GLN A 6 22.55 29.23 13.56
CA GLN A 6 23.01 30.59 13.85
C GLN A 6 22.15 31.65 13.16
N GLN A 7 21.83 31.43 11.88
CA GLN A 7 20.93 32.31 11.13
C GLN A 7 19.53 32.34 11.72
N PHE A 8 19.03 31.21 12.22
CA PHE A 8 17.75 31.15 12.91
C PHE A 8 17.78 31.90 14.24
N GLU A 9 18.86 31.81 15.04
CA GLU A 9 19.05 32.58 16.25
C GLU A 9 19.04 34.10 15.98
N GLU A 10 19.67 34.53 14.88
CA GLU A 10 19.78 35.96 14.49
C GLU A 10 18.50 36.53 13.89
N SER A 11 17.79 35.79 13.07
CA SER A 11 16.65 36.25 12.29
C SER A 11 15.36 35.50 12.52
N GLY A 12 15.38 34.16 12.67
CA GLY A 12 14.21 33.32 12.87
C GLY A 12 13.51 33.61 14.19
N ILE A 13 14.28 33.78 15.28
CA ILE A 13 13.72 34.15 16.61
C ILE A 13 12.95 35.46 16.51
N LYS A 14 13.50 36.48 15.86
CA LYS A 14 12.83 37.78 15.67
C LYS A 14 11.53 37.68 14.86
N LYS A 15 11.45 36.73 13.91
CA LYS A 15 10.22 36.46 13.15
C LYS A 15 9.18 35.75 14.05
N LEU A 16 9.60 34.77 14.86
CA LEU A 16 8.72 34.14 15.84
C LEU A 16 8.18 35.12 16.86
N GLU A 17 9.03 36.05 17.38
CA GLU A 17 8.61 37.14 18.27
C GLU A 17 7.53 38.01 17.63
N LYS A 18 7.71 38.43 16.37
CA LYS A 18 6.69 39.20 15.62
C LYS A 18 5.37 38.43 15.44
N ILE A 19 5.43 37.11 15.19
CA ILE A 19 4.24 36.26 15.07
C ILE A 19 3.50 36.23 16.42
N ILE A 20 4.24 36.06 17.52
CA ILE A 20 3.68 36.08 18.89
C ILE A 20 3.09 37.46 19.22
N GLU A 21 3.80 38.54 18.91
CA GLU A 21 3.29 39.90 19.11
C GLU A 21 2.01 40.18 18.31
N SER A 22 1.94 39.71 17.07
CA SER A 22 0.74 39.81 16.23
C SER A 22 -0.44 39.07 16.85
N PHE A 23 -0.22 37.86 17.33
CA PHE A 23 -1.23 37.07 18.01
C PHE A 23 -1.69 37.74 19.33
N MET A 24 -0.78 38.31 20.10
CA MET A 24 -1.15 39.01 21.33
C MET A 24 -2.00 40.27 21.08
N LYS A 25 -1.91 40.88 19.87
CA LYS A 25 -2.78 41.99 19.46
C LYS A 25 -4.17 41.53 19.02
N ASP A 26 -4.27 40.38 18.37
CA ASP A 26 -5.53 39.73 17.99
C ASP A 26 -5.51 38.22 18.30
N PRO A 27 -5.82 37.83 19.55
CA PRO A 27 -5.81 36.41 19.94
C PRO A 27 -6.87 35.56 19.27
N LYS A 28 -7.78 36.14 18.50
CA LYS A 28 -8.79 35.38 17.72
C LYS A 28 -8.22 34.80 16.46
N ASP A 29 -7.12 35.33 15.92
CA ASP A 29 -6.43 34.83 14.74
C ASP A 29 -5.43 33.71 15.07
N MET A 30 -5.95 32.65 15.66
CA MET A 30 -5.18 31.44 15.96
C MET A 30 -4.60 30.79 14.71
N ALA A 31 -5.29 30.88 13.56
CA ALA A 31 -4.85 30.25 12.31
C ALA A 31 -3.53 30.86 11.81
N SER A 32 -3.45 32.20 11.70
CA SER A 32 -2.22 32.88 11.28
C SER A 32 -1.07 32.64 12.25
N PHE A 33 -1.35 32.58 13.57
CA PHE A 33 -0.36 32.25 14.57
C PHE A 33 0.25 30.86 14.35
N VAL A 34 -0.58 29.82 14.23
CA VAL A 34 -0.12 28.43 14.03
C VAL A 34 0.61 28.28 12.70
N TYR A 35 0.07 28.85 11.61
CA TYR A 35 0.72 28.80 10.30
C TYR A 35 2.06 29.53 10.28
N GLY A 36 2.15 30.68 10.93
CA GLY A 36 3.40 31.42 11.01
C GLY A 36 4.51 30.64 11.74
N ILE A 37 4.19 30.04 12.89
CA ILE A 37 5.14 29.18 13.60
C ILE A 37 5.55 27.98 12.74
N ARG A 38 4.57 27.29 12.13
CA ARG A 38 4.82 26.14 11.26
C ARG A 38 5.80 26.49 10.15
N ASP A 39 5.57 27.59 9.45
CA ASP A 39 6.35 27.98 8.28
C ASP A 39 7.81 28.31 8.67
N GLU A 40 8.05 29.00 9.80
CA GLU A 40 9.41 29.27 10.29
C GLU A 40 10.13 27.98 10.74
N VAL A 41 9.44 27.03 11.37
CA VAL A 41 10.03 25.75 11.78
C VAL A 41 10.35 24.88 10.57
N ILE A 42 9.48 24.86 9.56
CA ILE A 42 9.74 24.15 8.31
C ILE A 42 10.94 24.76 7.58
N ALA A 43 11.02 26.09 7.49
CA ALA A 43 12.14 26.78 6.87
C ALA A 43 13.48 26.40 7.53
N LEU A 44 13.54 26.41 8.87
CA LEU A 44 14.73 25.96 9.61
C LEU A 44 15.06 24.48 9.27
N GLY A 45 14.06 23.59 9.23
CA GLY A 45 14.27 22.17 8.87
C GLY A 45 14.87 22.01 7.47
N LEU A 46 14.36 22.74 6.48
CA LEU A 46 14.87 22.72 5.10
C LEU A 46 16.30 23.27 5.00
N ASP A 47 16.60 24.36 5.71
CA ASP A 47 17.95 24.95 5.75
C ASP A 47 18.95 23.99 6.40
N LEU A 48 18.57 23.29 7.48
CA LEU A 48 19.40 22.25 8.12
C LEU A 48 19.70 21.08 7.17
N ILE A 49 18.68 20.57 6.45
CA ILE A 49 18.88 19.49 5.48
C ILE A 49 19.83 19.96 4.37
N LYS A 50 19.60 21.15 3.82
CA LYS A 50 20.45 21.73 2.78
C LYS A 50 21.90 21.84 3.24
N GLU A 51 22.15 22.49 4.39
CA GLU A 51 23.49 22.69 4.94
C GLU A 51 24.19 21.34 5.14
N THR A 52 23.49 20.34 5.69
CA THR A 52 24.03 19.00 5.92
C THR A 52 24.47 18.33 4.61
N LEU A 53 23.64 18.42 3.54
CA LEU A 53 23.97 17.84 2.23
C LEU A 53 25.17 18.56 1.57
N GLU A 54 25.22 19.88 1.68
CA GLU A 54 26.33 20.69 1.15
C GLU A 54 27.61 20.43 1.94
N ASP A 55 27.55 20.28 3.26
CA ASP A 55 28.70 19.91 4.10
C ASP A 55 29.22 18.51 3.76
N CYS A 56 28.33 17.54 3.54
CA CYS A 56 28.74 16.21 3.05
C CYS A 56 29.44 16.29 1.70
N ASN A 57 28.94 17.09 0.77
CA ASN A 57 29.57 17.32 -0.53
C ASN A 57 30.95 17.98 -0.36
N GLN A 58 31.05 18.99 0.51
CA GLN A 58 32.32 19.67 0.79
C GLN A 58 33.37 18.73 1.41
N MET A 59 32.94 17.88 2.38
CA MET A 59 33.83 16.86 2.94
C MET A 59 34.38 15.91 1.87
N LEU A 60 33.56 15.52 0.88
CA LEU A 60 34.03 14.73 -0.27
C LEU A 60 35.02 15.52 -1.12
N CYS A 61 34.80 16.80 -1.35
CA CYS A 61 35.72 17.67 -2.11
C CYS A 61 37.07 17.80 -1.42
N ASP A 62 37.10 17.86 -0.10
CA ASP A 62 38.33 18.06 0.68
C ASP A 62 39.08 16.77 0.99
N SER A 63 38.38 15.61 0.92
CA SER A 63 38.95 14.31 1.28
C SER A 63 40.24 13.97 0.54
N ALA A 64 41.31 13.72 1.29
CA ALA A 64 42.57 13.26 0.77
C ALA A 64 42.45 11.88 0.08
N LYS A 65 41.60 10.98 0.62
CA LYS A 65 41.33 9.66 0.06
C LYS A 65 40.62 9.75 -1.29
N ARG A 66 39.60 10.61 -1.40
CA ARG A 66 38.92 10.88 -2.66
C ARG A 66 39.92 11.44 -3.69
N LYS A 67 40.78 12.40 -3.32
CA LYS A 67 41.78 13.02 -4.21
C LYS A 67 42.76 12.01 -4.82
N GLN A 68 42.97 10.84 -4.24
CA GLN A 68 43.79 9.78 -4.82
C GLN A 68 43.18 9.17 -6.08
N SER A 69 41.84 8.93 -6.07
CA SER A 69 41.15 8.17 -7.11
C SER A 69 40.25 9.03 -8.01
N TRP A 70 39.83 10.19 -7.53
CA TRP A 70 38.87 11.03 -8.21
C TRP A 70 39.33 12.50 -8.32
N GLU A 71 39.01 13.16 -9.42
CA GLU A 71 39.24 14.60 -9.65
C GLU A 71 37.89 15.33 -9.77
N VAL A 72 37.84 16.58 -9.33
CA VAL A 72 36.65 17.45 -9.47
C VAL A 72 36.49 17.87 -10.94
N VAL A 73 35.28 17.79 -11.47
CA VAL A 73 34.94 18.25 -12.82
C VAL A 73 34.17 19.57 -12.77
N ARG A 74 33.07 19.60 -12.05
CA ARG A 74 32.19 20.78 -11.90
C ARG A 74 31.24 20.60 -10.74
N THR A 75 30.55 21.68 -10.36
CA THR A 75 29.48 21.66 -9.37
C THR A 75 28.14 21.93 -10.08
N ASP A 76 27.13 21.18 -9.74
CA ASP A 76 25.77 21.25 -10.31
C ASP A 76 24.73 21.36 -9.21
N GLY A 77 23.66 22.13 -9.46
CA GLY A 77 22.51 22.22 -8.53
C GLY A 77 21.60 21.00 -8.61
N LYS A 78 21.17 20.50 -7.47
CA LYS A 78 20.17 19.43 -7.32
C LYS A 78 18.96 19.94 -6.55
N LYS A 79 17.77 19.50 -6.97
CA LYS A 79 16.51 19.73 -6.25
C LYS A 79 15.96 18.37 -5.81
N LEU A 80 15.67 18.24 -4.52
CA LEU A 80 15.00 17.09 -3.93
C LEU A 80 13.79 17.56 -3.14
N THR A 81 12.63 16.98 -3.41
CA THR A 81 11.42 17.21 -2.65
C THR A 81 11.33 16.18 -1.52
N THR A 82 11.31 16.68 -0.30
CA THR A 82 11.09 15.92 0.93
C THR A 82 9.63 16.09 1.38
N CYS A 83 9.18 15.35 2.39
CA CYS A 83 7.86 15.57 3.00
C CYS A 83 7.70 16.98 3.61
N LEU A 84 8.78 17.65 3.99
CA LEU A 84 8.76 19.03 4.51
C LEU A 84 8.67 20.07 3.39
N GLY A 85 9.39 19.87 2.29
CA GLY A 85 9.50 20.81 1.18
C GLY A 85 10.64 20.46 0.24
N THR A 86 10.89 21.33 -0.76
CA THR A 86 11.96 21.15 -1.73
C THR A 86 13.26 21.76 -1.23
N VAL A 87 14.29 20.92 -1.12
CA VAL A 87 15.66 21.32 -0.82
C VAL A 87 16.44 21.51 -2.11
N CYS A 88 17.07 22.67 -2.25
CA CYS A 88 17.97 23.00 -3.37
C CYS A 88 19.40 23.09 -2.85
N PHE A 89 20.29 22.19 -3.27
CA PHE A 89 21.68 22.13 -2.83
C PHE A 89 22.64 21.90 -3.97
N GLU A 90 23.92 22.19 -3.74
CA GLU A 90 24.97 21.98 -4.70
C GLU A 90 25.69 20.64 -4.48
N LYS A 91 25.99 19.95 -5.57
CA LYS A 91 26.75 18.70 -5.57
C LYS A 91 27.82 18.68 -6.62
N THR A 92 28.92 18.00 -6.38
CA THR A 92 30.10 17.97 -7.23
C THR A 92 30.14 16.72 -8.10
N LEU A 93 30.32 16.92 -9.39
CA LEU A 93 30.62 15.86 -10.34
C LEU A 93 32.12 15.55 -10.27
N PHE A 94 32.44 14.29 -10.03
CA PHE A 94 33.80 13.79 -10.00
C PHE A 94 34.11 12.90 -11.20
N ARG A 95 35.37 12.84 -11.62
CA ARG A 95 35.87 11.91 -12.62
C ARG A 95 36.89 10.96 -11.99
N ASN A 96 36.71 9.67 -12.18
CA ASN A 96 37.67 8.68 -11.76
C ASN A 96 38.95 8.78 -12.61
N LYS A 97 40.11 8.87 -11.98
CA LYS A 97 41.42 9.08 -12.65
C LYS A 97 41.84 7.89 -13.51
N GLN A 98 41.49 6.67 -13.09
CA GLN A 98 41.85 5.43 -13.81
C GLN A 98 40.84 5.10 -14.92
N THR A 99 39.54 5.04 -14.57
CA THR A 99 38.47 4.61 -15.50
C THR A 99 37.95 5.74 -16.38
N ARG A 100 38.26 7.00 -16.05
CA ARG A 100 37.77 8.23 -16.69
C ARG A 100 36.21 8.40 -16.63
N LYS A 101 35.51 7.51 -15.97
CA LYS A 101 34.05 7.63 -15.73
C LYS A 101 33.74 8.75 -14.76
N THR A 102 32.60 9.41 -14.98
CA THR A 102 32.11 10.48 -14.10
C THR A 102 30.99 10.00 -13.19
N ALA A 103 30.91 10.54 -11.96
CA ALA A 103 29.86 10.25 -11.01
C ALA A 103 29.68 11.38 -10.00
N TYR A 104 28.45 11.54 -9.49
CA TYR A 104 28.18 12.31 -8.29
C TYR A 104 28.36 11.37 -7.09
N LEU A 105 29.47 11.49 -6.36
CA LEU A 105 29.76 10.60 -5.24
C LEU A 105 28.75 10.79 -4.11
N LEU A 106 28.25 12.01 -3.91
CA LEU A 106 27.19 12.29 -2.94
C LEU A 106 25.91 11.51 -3.26
N ASP A 107 25.46 11.53 -4.52
CA ASP A 107 24.23 10.79 -4.92
C ASP A 107 24.38 9.29 -4.63
N ARG A 108 25.54 8.71 -4.91
CA ARG A 108 25.81 7.28 -4.64
C ARG A 108 25.74 6.93 -3.15
N ILE A 109 26.24 7.84 -2.30
CA ILE A 109 26.25 7.64 -0.84
C ILE A 109 24.83 7.74 -0.28
N LEU A 110 24.02 8.65 -0.85
CA LEU A 110 22.66 8.88 -0.44
C LEU A 110 21.65 7.93 -1.10
N GLY A 111 22.10 7.03 -1.99
CA GLY A 111 21.22 6.14 -2.74
C GLY A 111 20.35 6.87 -3.78
N ILE A 112 20.69 8.10 -4.16
CA ILE A 112 19.88 8.91 -5.08
C ILE A 112 20.18 8.51 -6.53
N GLU A 113 19.14 8.07 -7.24
CA GLU A 113 19.26 7.72 -8.65
C GLU A 113 19.42 8.95 -9.56
N SER A 114 19.87 8.67 -10.80
CA SER A 114 19.92 9.68 -11.84
C SER A 114 18.51 10.22 -12.14
N HIS A 115 18.37 11.56 -12.11
CA HIS A 115 17.09 12.27 -12.30
C HIS A 115 16.03 12.08 -11.21
N GLU A 116 16.33 11.39 -10.13
CA GLU A 116 15.43 11.31 -8.98
C GLU A 116 15.23 12.68 -8.33
N ARG A 117 13.95 12.95 -7.97
CA ARG A 117 13.52 14.24 -7.42
C ARG A 117 12.77 14.13 -6.09
N LEU A 118 12.45 12.93 -5.66
CA LEU A 118 11.78 12.66 -4.39
C LEU A 118 12.75 11.94 -3.46
N THR A 119 12.64 12.24 -2.19
CA THR A 119 13.30 11.45 -1.15
C THR A 119 12.40 10.28 -0.73
N GLU A 120 12.93 9.27 -0.07
CA GLU A 120 12.18 8.10 0.41
C GLU A 120 10.95 8.48 1.25
N ASP A 121 11.09 9.45 2.16
CA ASP A 121 10.02 9.96 3.02
C ASP A 121 8.90 10.62 2.21
N ALA A 122 9.25 11.42 1.19
CA ALA A 122 8.27 12.03 0.30
C ALA A 122 7.57 10.98 -0.57
N GLU A 123 8.30 9.95 -1.04
CA GLU A 123 7.70 8.87 -1.81
C GLU A 123 6.78 7.99 -0.95
N ALA A 124 7.18 7.67 0.28
CA ALA A 124 6.32 6.96 1.23
C ALA A 124 5.04 7.74 1.51
N LYS A 125 5.14 9.05 1.78
CA LYS A 125 3.98 9.93 1.98
C LYS A 125 3.09 9.99 0.74
N LEU A 126 3.68 10.07 -0.45
CA LEU A 126 2.96 10.03 -1.72
C LEU A 126 2.14 8.74 -1.87
N LEU A 127 2.70 7.58 -1.51
CA LEU A 127 2.01 6.30 -1.58
C LEU A 127 0.90 6.19 -0.54
N GLU A 128 1.12 6.64 0.70
CA GLU A 128 0.09 6.71 1.76
C GLU A 128 -1.13 7.50 1.30
N GLU A 129 -0.90 8.66 0.67
CA GLU A 129 -1.98 9.49 0.15
C GLU A 129 -2.63 8.88 -1.11
N ALA A 130 -1.84 8.28 -2.01
CA ALA A 130 -2.35 7.66 -3.24
C ALA A 130 -3.27 6.47 -2.98
N VAL A 131 -3.04 5.72 -1.89
CA VAL A 131 -3.92 4.63 -1.44
C VAL A 131 -5.33 5.13 -1.15
N GLN A 132 -5.47 6.33 -0.59
CA GLN A 132 -6.74 6.87 -0.10
C GLN A 132 -7.39 7.85 -1.09
N THR A 133 -6.58 8.58 -1.86
CA THR A 133 -7.03 9.73 -2.65
C THR A 133 -6.66 9.63 -4.13
N SER A 134 -7.09 10.61 -4.94
CA SER A 134 -6.70 10.70 -6.35
C SER A 134 -5.19 11.01 -6.48
N TYR A 135 -4.58 10.63 -7.61
CA TYR A 135 -3.16 10.97 -7.90
C TYR A 135 -2.86 12.47 -7.81
N ARG A 136 -3.83 13.33 -8.14
CA ARG A 136 -3.67 14.77 -7.99
C ARG A 136 -3.58 15.15 -6.52
N LYS A 137 -4.53 14.69 -5.71
CA LYS A 137 -4.57 14.99 -4.27
C LYS A 137 -3.34 14.41 -3.57
N ALA A 138 -2.96 13.17 -3.87
CA ALA A 138 -1.74 12.57 -3.34
C ALA A 138 -0.49 13.40 -3.65
N GLY A 139 -0.37 13.92 -4.89
CA GLY A 139 0.74 14.81 -5.24
C GLY A 139 0.70 16.17 -4.53
N GLU A 140 -0.48 16.67 -4.18
CA GLU A 140 -0.65 17.91 -3.39
C GLU A 140 -0.27 17.72 -1.93
N GLU A 141 -0.49 16.53 -1.35
CA GLU A 141 -0.23 16.21 0.07
C GLU A 141 1.14 15.54 0.31
N THR A 142 1.91 15.28 -0.75
CA THR A 142 3.24 14.64 -0.65
C THR A 142 4.21 15.46 0.19
N SER A 143 4.12 16.78 0.13
CA SER A 143 5.02 17.70 0.82
C SER A 143 4.22 18.86 1.43
N LEU A 144 4.70 19.40 2.55
CA LEU A 144 4.01 20.49 3.26
C LEU A 144 4.03 21.81 2.48
N THR A 145 5.07 22.07 1.68
CA THR A 145 5.24 23.35 0.97
C THR A 145 5.16 23.24 -0.54
N ASP A 146 5.37 22.05 -1.09
CA ASP A 146 5.49 21.84 -2.54
C ASP A 146 4.50 20.79 -3.05
N ARG A 147 4.28 20.83 -4.36
CA ARG A 147 3.35 19.90 -5.01
C ARG A 147 4.09 18.99 -5.99
N VAL A 148 3.72 17.73 -5.98
CA VAL A 148 4.19 16.72 -6.92
C VAL A 148 3.15 16.52 -8.01
N SER A 149 3.58 16.37 -9.26
CA SER A 149 2.65 16.17 -10.37
C SER A 149 1.94 14.82 -10.29
N LYS A 150 0.65 14.79 -10.72
CA LYS A 150 -0.09 13.53 -10.85
C LYS A 150 0.62 12.48 -11.72
N GLN A 151 1.43 12.95 -12.69
CA GLN A 151 2.21 12.07 -13.56
C GLN A 151 3.36 11.40 -12.80
N THR A 152 4.00 12.12 -11.87
CA THR A 152 5.02 11.55 -10.99
C THR A 152 4.41 10.49 -10.09
N VAL A 153 3.25 10.79 -9.47
CA VAL A 153 2.50 9.81 -8.64
C VAL A 153 2.20 8.54 -9.45
N LYS A 154 1.64 8.71 -10.66
CA LYS A 154 1.39 7.59 -11.57
C LYS A 154 2.65 6.78 -11.85
N ASN A 155 3.75 7.45 -12.22
CA ASN A 155 4.99 6.77 -12.59
C ASN A 155 5.58 5.98 -11.43
N LYS A 156 5.57 6.54 -10.22
CA LYS A 156 6.05 5.85 -9.01
C LYS A 156 5.16 4.62 -8.73
N LEU A 157 3.84 4.78 -8.68
CA LEU A 157 2.91 3.67 -8.46
C LEU A 157 3.07 2.56 -9.51
N HIS A 158 3.19 2.89 -10.80
CA HIS A 158 3.27 1.89 -11.87
C HIS A 158 4.56 1.06 -11.86
N ARG A 159 5.61 1.53 -11.19
CA ARG A 159 6.89 0.83 -11.05
C ARG A 159 6.98 -0.05 -9.81
N LEU A 160 6.04 0.08 -8.87
CA LEU A 160 6.09 -0.68 -7.64
C LEU A 160 6.17 -2.18 -7.89
N THR A 161 7.07 -2.81 -7.17
CA THR A 161 7.10 -4.25 -6.90
C THR A 161 6.65 -4.47 -5.47
N PHE A 162 6.02 -5.60 -5.20
CA PHE A 162 5.55 -5.91 -3.85
C PHE A 162 6.33 -7.07 -3.30
N PRO A 163 6.67 -7.05 -2.00
CA PRO A 163 7.42 -8.14 -1.39
C PRO A 163 6.62 -9.44 -1.54
N GLN A 164 7.30 -10.49 -1.97
CA GLN A 164 6.74 -11.83 -1.87
C GLN A 164 6.72 -12.21 -0.39
N LEU A 165 5.75 -13.06 -0.01
CA LEU A 165 5.65 -13.55 1.36
C LEU A 165 6.99 -14.14 1.80
N GLU A 166 7.49 -13.66 2.95
CA GLU A 166 8.71 -14.21 3.54
C GLU A 166 8.53 -15.71 3.82
N GLU A 167 9.56 -16.47 3.50
CA GLU A 167 9.58 -17.91 3.76
C GLU A 167 9.51 -18.18 5.27
N THR A 168 8.49 -18.94 5.65
CA THR A 168 8.28 -19.64 6.94
C THR A 168 8.64 -18.89 8.23
N LYS A 169 7.61 -18.45 8.96
CA LYS A 169 7.78 -18.11 10.39
C LYS A 169 8.23 -19.36 11.17
N PRO A 170 9.14 -19.21 12.14
CA PRO A 170 9.66 -20.36 12.91
C PRO A 170 8.59 -21.09 13.71
N GLU A 171 7.48 -20.45 14.08
CA GLU A 171 6.34 -21.05 14.77
C GLU A 171 5.05 -20.80 13.98
N LYS A 172 4.52 -21.90 13.39
CA LYS A 172 3.23 -21.88 12.71
C LYS A 172 2.10 -21.92 13.73
N LYS A 173 1.10 -21.07 13.51
CA LYS A 173 -0.05 -20.95 14.40
C LYS A 173 -0.97 -22.18 14.25
N ALA A 174 -1.43 -22.74 15.36
CA ALA A 174 -2.42 -23.81 15.39
C ALA A 174 -3.82 -23.22 15.51
N VAL A 175 -4.67 -23.46 14.51
CA VAL A 175 -6.08 -23.06 14.49
C VAL A 175 -6.95 -24.22 14.04
N GLU A 176 -8.19 -24.27 14.49
CA GLU A 176 -9.12 -25.34 14.11
C GLU A 176 -9.81 -25.08 12.76
N PHE A 177 -10.12 -23.83 12.48
CA PHE A 177 -10.83 -23.40 11.28
C PHE A 177 -10.11 -22.21 10.65
N LEU A 178 -10.10 -22.18 9.32
CA LEU A 178 -9.68 -21.04 8.54
C LEU A 178 -10.80 -20.67 7.55
N TYR A 179 -10.93 -19.39 7.32
CA TYR A 179 -11.94 -18.85 6.41
C TYR A 179 -11.24 -18.06 5.30
N ILE A 180 -11.70 -18.27 4.10
CA ILE A 180 -11.26 -17.53 2.90
C ILE A 180 -12.50 -16.95 2.27
N ASP A 181 -12.52 -15.67 2.07
CA ASP A 181 -13.55 -15.01 1.28
C ASP A 181 -12.92 -14.50 -0.02
N ALA A 182 -13.64 -14.64 -1.12
CA ALA A 182 -13.15 -14.26 -2.44
C ALA A 182 -14.28 -13.57 -3.24
N ASP A 183 -13.97 -12.40 -3.80
CA ASP A 183 -14.89 -11.61 -4.61
C ASP A 183 -14.11 -10.62 -5.49
N GLU A 184 -14.76 -9.84 -6.35
CA GLU A 184 -14.12 -8.96 -7.33
C GLU A 184 -14.79 -7.60 -7.43
N ASP A 185 -14.01 -6.59 -7.84
CA ASP A 185 -14.49 -5.25 -8.18
C ASP A 185 -14.37 -5.00 -9.68
N HIS A 186 -15.43 -4.46 -10.28
CA HIS A 186 -15.48 -4.08 -11.69
C HIS A 186 -14.97 -2.67 -11.88
N VAL A 187 -13.69 -2.53 -12.27
CA VAL A 187 -13.02 -1.25 -12.41
C VAL A 187 -13.02 -0.75 -13.84
N SER A 188 -13.58 0.46 -14.06
CA SER A 188 -13.64 1.07 -15.40
C SER A 188 -12.27 1.49 -15.91
N LEU A 189 -11.97 1.13 -17.16
CA LEU A 189 -10.75 1.51 -17.85
C LEU A 189 -10.92 2.81 -18.63
N GLN A 190 -9.80 3.49 -18.89
CA GLN A 190 -9.72 4.62 -19.80
C GLN A 190 -9.91 4.16 -21.23
N PHE A 191 -10.60 4.98 -22.05
CA PHE A 191 -10.64 4.76 -23.48
C PHE A 191 -9.23 4.96 -24.09
N LYS A 192 -8.85 4.13 -25.07
CA LYS A 192 -7.51 4.16 -25.66
C LYS A 192 -7.26 5.43 -26.49
N GLU A 193 -8.14 5.72 -27.43
CA GLU A 193 -7.99 6.81 -28.38
C GLU A 193 -9.05 7.88 -28.20
N LYS A 194 -10.33 7.50 -28.17
CA LYS A 194 -11.47 8.39 -28.04
C LYS A 194 -12.52 7.82 -27.10
N LYS A 195 -13.40 8.68 -26.61
CA LYS A 195 -14.55 8.29 -25.79
C LYS A 195 -15.42 7.27 -26.56
N GLY A 196 -15.68 6.13 -25.95
CA GLY A 196 -16.43 5.01 -26.53
C GLY A 196 -15.58 3.95 -27.24
N ASP A 197 -14.25 4.12 -27.31
CA ASP A 197 -13.34 3.10 -27.79
C ASP A 197 -13.15 2.02 -26.73
N LEU A 198 -13.81 0.87 -26.94
CA LEU A 198 -13.86 -0.23 -25.98
C LEU A 198 -12.81 -1.29 -26.30
N GLU A 199 -12.18 -1.82 -25.27
CA GLU A 199 -11.30 -2.99 -25.43
C GLU A 199 -12.14 -4.25 -25.68
N VAL A 200 -11.60 -5.17 -26.49
CA VAL A 200 -12.19 -6.49 -26.72
C VAL A 200 -11.62 -7.44 -25.67
N GLY A 201 -12.47 -7.99 -24.80
CA GLY A 201 -12.08 -8.99 -23.82
C GLY A 201 -11.89 -10.40 -24.42
N GLU A 202 -11.41 -11.34 -23.61
CA GLU A 202 -11.17 -12.75 -24.02
C GLU A 202 -12.40 -13.43 -24.64
N ASN A 203 -13.61 -13.02 -24.26
CA ASN A 203 -14.87 -13.55 -24.76
C ASN A 203 -15.38 -12.82 -26.01
N ASN A 204 -14.54 -12.06 -26.68
CA ASN A 204 -14.88 -11.23 -27.84
C ASN A 204 -15.91 -10.12 -27.55
N TRP A 205 -16.18 -9.82 -26.27
CA TRP A 205 -17.06 -8.75 -25.85
C TRP A 205 -16.26 -7.45 -25.70
N LYS A 206 -16.80 -6.39 -26.26
CA LYS A 206 -16.26 -5.05 -26.07
C LYS A 206 -16.59 -4.58 -24.65
N ASN A 207 -15.56 -4.52 -23.80
CA ASN A 207 -15.72 -4.15 -22.41
C ASN A 207 -14.67 -3.10 -22.04
N ASN A 208 -15.10 -2.08 -21.30
CA ASN A 208 -14.20 -1.06 -20.74
C ASN A 208 -14.03 -1.26 -19.22
N CYS A 209 -13.97 -2.49 -18.78
CA CYS A 209 -13.76 -2.88 -17.39
C CYS A 209 -12.69 -3.93 -17.26
N VAL A 210 -12.05 -3.95 -16.11
CA VAL A 210 -11.17 -5.01 -15.65
C VAL A 210 -11.60 -5.45 -14.25
N LEU A 211 -11.43 -6.72 -13.96
CA LEU A 211 -11.75 -7.30 -12.65
C LEU A 211 -10.54 -7.19 -11.73
N ALA A 212 -10.66 -6.40 -10.67
CA ALA A 212 -9.72 -6.41 -9.57
C ALA A 212 -10.21 -7.44 -8.55
N LYS A 213 -9.44 -8.51 -8.35
CA LYS A 213 -9.80 -9.62 -7.47
C LYS A 213 -9.33 -9.35 -6.06
N LEU A 214 -10.17 -9.72 -5.10
CA LEU A 214 -9.87 -9.67 -3.68
C LEU A 214 -10.07 -11.07 -3.09
N VAL A 215 -9.02 -11.57 -2.45
CA VAL A 215 -9.10 -12.78 -1.60
C VAL A 215 -8.56 -12.38 -0.23
N TYR A 216 -9.21 -12.82 0.83
CA TYR A 216 -8.65 -12.63 2.16
C TYR A 216 -8.89 -13.85 3.04
N VAL A 217 -7.92 -14.07 3.91
CA VAL A 217 -7.90 -15.18 4.87
C VAL A 217 -8.11 -14.62 6.26
N TYR A 218 -8.91 -15.30 7.09
CA TYR A 218 -9.11 -14.91 8.49
C TYR A 218 -9.41 -16.11 9.37
N GLU A 219 -9.24 -15.96 10.70
CA GLU A 219 -9.36 -17.05 11.67
C GLU A 219 -10.76 -17.17 12.29
N GLY A 220 -11.57 -16.15 12.13
CA GLY A 220 -12.93 -16.10 12.68
C GLY A 220 -13.51 -14.72 12.70
N ILE A 221 -14.66 -14.59 13.34
CA ILE A 221 -15.38 -13.32 13.50
C ILE A 221 -15.68 -13.14 14.97
N GLU A 222 -15.39 -11.96 15.51
CA GLU A 222 -15.67 -11.60 16.90
C GLU A 222 -16.36 -10.24 16.99
N PRO A 223 -17.11 -9.93 18.05
CA PRO A 223 -17.64 -8.60 18.29
C PRO A 223 -16.51 -7.56 18.38
N GLU A 224 -16.70 -6.38 17.79
CA GLU A 224 -15.72 -5.29 17.83
C GLU A 224 -15.41 -4.85 19.28
N SER A 225 -16.39 -4.93 20.15
CA SER A 225 -16.26 -4.76 21.60
C SER A 225 -17.33 -5.60 22.33
N PRO A 226 -17.21 -5.86 23.65
CA PRO A 226 -18.11 -6.76 24.40
C PRO A 226 -19.60 -6.42 24.30
N LYS A 227 -19.96 -5.17 23.98
CA LYS A 227 -21.34 -4.70 23.84
C LYS A 227 -21.70 -4.29 22.40
N SER A 228 -20.78 -4.44 21.45
CA SER A 228 -21.01 -4.04 20.05
C SER A 228 -21.83 -5.08 19.31
N LYS A 229 -22.78 -4.60 18.52
CA LYS A 229 -23.46 -5.42 17.52
C LYS A 229 -22.62 -5.57 16.25
N ARG A 230 -21.55 -4.75 16.10
CA ARG A 230 -20.62 -4.84 14.98
C ARG A 230 -19.63 -5.94 15.26
N HIS A 231 -19.23 -6.60 14.19
CA HIS A 231 -18.24 -7.67 14.21
C HIS A 231 -17.03 -7.28 13.38
N LYS A 232 -15.87 -7.78 13.77
CA LYS A 232 -14.61 -7.66 13.04
C LYS A 232 -14.04 -9.04 12.74
N LEU A 233 -13.26 -9.14 11.70
CA LEU A 233 -12.51 -10.34 11.37
C LEU A 233 -11.30 -10.49 12.31
N VAL A 234 -10.99 -11.71 12.66
CA VAL A 234 -9.81 -12.04 13.46
C VAL A 234 -8.64 -12.30 12.54
N ASN A 235 -7.59 -11.50 12.65
CA ASN A 235 -6.36 -11.59 11.87
C ASN A 235 -6.58 -11.69 10.34
N PRO A 236 -7.30 -10.75 9.72
CA PRO A 236 -7.49 -10.77 8.27
C PRO A 236 -6.19 -10.50 7.53
N HIS A 237 -5.96 -11.22 6.43
CA HIS A 237 -4.87 -10.95 5.50
C HIS A 237 -5.40 -10.93 4.06
N TYR A 238 -5.08 -9.88 3.31
CA TYR A 238 -5.66 -9.55 2.02
C TYR A 238 -4.68 -9.80 0.87
N PHE A 239 -5.19 -10.35 -0.22
CA PHE A 239 -4.51 -10.53 -1.50
C PHE A 239 -5.36 -9.86 -2.57
N SER A 240 -4.75 -9.05 -3.43
CA SER A 240 -5.50 -8.38 -4.48
C SER A 240 -4.62 -8.02 -5.67
N GLY A 241 -5.20 -8.05 -6.86
CA GLY A 241 -4.54 -7.70 -8.11
C GLY A 241 -5.45 -7.97 -9.31
N VAL A 242 -4.90 -7.77 -10.50
CA VAL A 242 -5.54 -8.13 -11.77
C VAL A 242 -4.94 -9.44 -12.27
N TYR A 243 -5.69 -10.51 -12.14
CA TYR A 243 -5.31 -11.84 -12.58
C TYR A 243 -6.32 -12.34 -13.62
N GLU A 244 -5.87 -12.70 -14.81
CA GLU A 244 -6.73 -13.15 -15.91
C GLU A 244 -6.28 -14.53 -16.45
N GLY A 245 -7.21 -15.30 -16.97
CA GLY A 245 -6.90 -16.60 -17.58
C GLY A 245 -6.09 -17.52 -16.66
N ALA A 246 -4.94 -17.97 -17.11
CA ALA A 246 -4.04 -18.85 -16.36
C ALA A 246 -3.43 -18.19 -15.11
N ASP A 247 -3.31 -16.85 -15.08
CA ASP A 247 -2.71 -16.12 -13.96
C ASP A 247 -3.57 -16.16 -12.69
N ASN A 248 -4.85 -16.53 -12.81
CA ASN A 248 -5.69 -16.80 -11.63
C ASN A 248 -5.05 -17.84 -10.67
N ALA A 249 -4.26 -18.75 -11.21
CA ALA A 249 -3.54 -19.72 -10.41
C ALA A 249 -2.49 -19.08 -9.50
N LYS A 250 -1.82 -18.01 -9.97
CA LYS A 250 -0.80 -17.29 -9.20
C LYS A 250 -1.38 -16.68 -7.91
N LEU A 251 -2.56 -16.05 -7.99
CA LEU A 251 -3.26 -15.51 -6.82
C LEU A 251 -3.49 -16.62 -5.77
N TRP A 252 -3.94 -17.79 -6.21
CA TRP A 252 -4.20 -18.90 -5.30
C TRP A 252 -2.92 -19.57 -4.78
N ASP A 253 -1.83 -19.53 -5.55
CA ASP A 253 -0.51 -19.97 -5.10
C ASP A 253 0.02 -19.02 -3.98
N GLU A 254 -0.20 -17.71 -4.09
CA GLU A 254 0.13 -16.73 -3.05
C GLU A 254 -0.69 -16.97 -1.77
N VAL A 255 -2.01 -17.21 -1.91
CA VAL A 255 -2.88 -17.55 -0.77
C VAL A 255 -2.40 -18.84 -0.08
N TYR A 256 -2.07 -19.87 -0.87
CA TYR A 256 -1.57 -21.13 -0.31
C TYR A 256 -0.23 -20.95 0.40
N ALA A 257 0.70 -20.22 -0.20
CA ALA A 257 2.01 -19.91 0.40
C ALA A 257 1.85 -19.21 1.76
N TYR A 258 0.91 -18.25 1.85
CA TYR A 258 0.58 -17.62 3.13
C TYR A 258 0.02 -18.60 4.16
N LEU A 259 -0.94 -19.44 3.77
CA LEU A 259 -1.52 -20.45 4.67
C LEU A 259 -0.44 -21.39 5.18
N ASP A 260 0.42 -21.89 4.27
CA ASP A 260 1.47 -22.82 4.64
C ASP A 260 2.55 -22.19 5.51
N SER A 261 2.91 -20.94 5.26
CA SER A 261 3.94 -20.25 6.06
C SER A 261 3.47 -19.83 7.45
N HIS A 262 2.16 -19.55 7.65
CA HIS A 262 1.64 -18.97 8.89
C HIS A 262 0.92 -20.00 9.79
N TYR A 263 0.34 -21.05 9.22
CA TYR A 263 -0.51 -21.99 9.95
C TYR A 263 0.01 -23.44 9.90
N ASP A 264 -0.17 -24.15 11.00
CA ASP A 264 0.02 -25.60 11.03
C ASP A 264 -1.19 -26.29 10.38
N LEU A 265 -1.13 -26.44 9.07
CA LEU A 265 -2.23 -27.01 8.26
C LEU A 265 -2.62 -28.43 8.68
N LYS A 266 -1.76 -29.17 9.39
CA LYS A 266 -2.08 -30.51 9.93
C LYS A 266 -3.08 -30.46 11.08
N LYS A 267 -3.16 -29.32 11.79
CA LYS A 267 -4.10 -29.09 12.89
C LYS A 267 -5.39 -28.43 12.45
N VAL A 268 -5.44 -27.89 11.25
CA VAL A 268 -6.64 -27.27 10.69
C VAL A 268 -7.66 -28.36 10.35
N LYS A 269 -8.81 -28.34 10.99
CA LYS A 269 -9.91 -29.28 10.74
C LYS A 269 -10.61 -29.01 9.41
N LYS A 270 -10.85 -27.74 9.08
CA LYS A 270 -11.50 -27.32 7.82
C LYS A 270 -11.03 -25.93 7.39
N ILE A 271 -10.91 -25.75 6.09
CA ILE A 271 -10.74 -24.46 5.42
C ILE A 271 -12.02 -24.17 4.65
N TYR A 272 -12.75 -23.12 5.01
CA TYR A 272 -13.96 -22.70 4.33
C TYR A 272 -13.64 -21.63 3.29
N LEU A 273 -14.15 -21.81 2.06
CA LEU A 273 -14.08 -20.81 0.99
C LEU A 273 -15.48 -20.26 0.73
N ASN A 274 -15.72 -19.06 1.18
CA ASN A 274 -16.97 -18.32 0.93
C ASN A 274 -16.84 -17.54 -0.38
N ALA A 275 -17.74 -17.78 -1.31
CA ALA A 275 -17.72 -17.13 -2.62
C ALA A 275 -19.06 -17.22 -3.35
N ASP A 276 -19.23 -16.43 -4.38
CA ASP A 276 -20.37 -16.43 -5.27
C ASP A 276 -20.40 -17.61 -6.28
N GLY A 277 -19.33 -18.38 -6.37
CA GLY A 277 -19.21 -19.49 -7.30
C GLY A 277 -18.54 -19.16 -8.62
N GLY A 278 -17.91 -17.98 -8.75
CA GLY A 278 -17.17 -17.53 -9.93
C GLY A 278 -16.12 -18.55 -10.41
N THR A 279 -15.92 -18.63 -11.72
CA THR A 279 -15.02 -19.63 -12.33
C THR A 279 -13.57 -19.50 -11.86
N TRP A 280 -13.07 -18.29 -11.68
CA TRP A 280 -11.71 -18.04 -11.19
C TRP A 280 -11.53 -18.50 -9.74
N ILE A 281 -12.58 -18.50 -8.93
CA ILE A 281 -12.58 -18.99 -7.55
C ILE A 281 -12.49 -20.52 -7.52
N GLN A 282 -13.09 -21.20 -8.51
CA GLN A 282 -12.96 -22.66 -8.64
C GLN A 282 -11.51 -23.12 -8.83
N SER A 283 -10.63 -22.27 -9.35
CA SER A 283 -9.20 -22.58 -9.45
C SER A 283 -8.54 -22.74 -8.07
N GLY A 284 -9.01 -22.02 -7.05
CA GLY A 284 -8.54 -22.14 -5.66
C GLY A 284 -8.79 -23.52 -5.07
N LYS A 285 -9.90 -24.16 -5.41
CA LYS A 285 -10.21 -25.53 -4.95
C LYS A 285 -9.18 -26.55 -5.42
N LYS A 286 -8.55 -26.31 -6.55
CA LYS A 286 -7.52 -27.19 -7.12
C LYS A 286 -6.14 -26.95 -6.51
N ARG A 287 -5.92 -25.77 -5.93
CA ARG A 287 -4.63 -25.35 -5.39
C ARG A 287 -4.51 -25.58 -3.87
N ILE A 288 -5.61 -25.45 -3.15
CA ILE A 288 -5.62 -25.61 -1.69
C ILE A 288 -6.37 -26.91 -1.36
N ALA A 289 -5.64 -27.92 -0.92
CA ALA A 289 -6.23 -29.20 -0.54
C ALA A 289 -7.14 -29.08 0.68
N GLY A 290 -8.26 -29.80 0.69
CA GLY A 290 -9.18 -29.84 1.85
C GLY A 290 -10.12 -28.64 1.96
N ILE A 291 -10.15 -27.74 0.98
CA ILE A 291 -11.05 -26.60 0.96
C ILE A 291 -12.52 -27.03 0.85
N THR A 292 -13.36 -26.44 1.69
CA THR A 292 -14.81 -26.64 1.67
C THR A 292 -15.46 -25.38 1.12
N SER A 293 -16.03 -25.45 -0.09
CA SER A 293 -16.73 -24.30 -0.67
C SER A 293 -18.07 -24.08 -0.01
N VAL A 294 -18.37 -22.83 0.27
CA VAL A 294 -19.59 -22.35 0.87
C VAL A 294 -20.13 -21.20 0.02
N LEU A 295 -21.42 -21.26 -0.31
CA LEU A 295 -22.04 -20.17 -1.05
C LEU A 295 -22.15 -18.93 -0.15
N ASP A 296 -21.81 -17.78 -0.70
CA ASP A 296 -21.96 -16.50 0.01
C ASP A 296 -23.42 -16.30 0.44
N GLU A 297 -23.61 -15.88 1.71
CA GLU A 297 -24.94 -15.65 2.30
C GLU A 297 -25.70 -14.56 1.53
N PHE A 298 -25.04 -13.46 1.17
CA PHE A 298 -25.68 -12.38 0.40
C PHE A 298 -26.23 -12.88 -0.93
N HIS A 299 -25.39 -13.62 -1.70
CA HIS A 299 -25.83 -14.15 -2.99
C HIS A 299 -26.93 -15.22 -2.83
N LEU A 300 -26.80 -16.10 -1.84
CA LEU A 300 -27.86 -17.06 -1.54
C LEU A 300 -29.21 -16.36 -1.30
N GLN A 301 -29.24 -15.39 -0.38
CA GLN A 301 -30.46 -14.64 -0.06
C GLN A 301 -30.99 -13.81 -1.24
N LYS A 302 -30.09 -13.20 -2.01
CA LYS A 302 -30.43 -12.45 -3.23
C LYS A 302 -31.16 -13.31 -4.27
N TYR A 303 -30.68 -14.53 -4.52
CA TYR A 303 -31.31 -15.41 -5.49
C TYR A 303 -32.59 -16.04 -4.95
N LEU A 304 -32.68 -16.38 -3.65
CA LEU A 304 -33.95 -16.77 -3.01
C LEU A 304 -34.98 -15.66 -3.11
N LEU A 305 -34.63 -14.41 -2.84
CA LEU A 305 -35.53 -13.26 -2.98
C LEU A 305 -35.94 -13.04 -4.44
N LYS A 306 -35.04 -13.17 -5.40
CA LYS A 306 -35.38 -13.06 -6.83
C LYS A 306 -36.43 -14.08 -7.26
N MET A 307 -36.42 -15.30 -6.70
CA MET A 307 -37.39 -16.34 -7.00
C MET A 307 -38.77 -16.09 -6.34
N THR A 308 -38.83 -15.37 -5.21
CA THR A 308 -40.05 -15.25 -4.40
C THR A 308 -40.65 -13.88 -4.42
N SER A 309 -39.97 -12.83 -4.86
CA SER A 309 -40.38 -11.41 -4.77
C SER A 309 -41.73 -11.07 -5.45
N HIS A 310 -42.22 -11.93 -6.35
CA HIS A 310 -43.51 -11.75 -7.02
C HIS A 310 -44.74 -12.20 -6.19
N LEU A 311 -44.51 -12.96 -5.09
CA LEU A 311 -45.56 -13.58 -4.28
C LEU A 311 -46.22 -12.67 -3.23
N LYS A 312 -45.85 -11.38 -3.19
CA LYS A 312 -46.42 -10.38 -2.23
C LYS A 312 -46.34 -10.89 -0.78
N ASP A 313 -47.50 -11.28 -0.21
CA ASP A 313 -47.63 -11.68 1.20
C ASP A 313 -47.02 -13.05 1.52
N SER A 314 -46.80 -13.90 0.52
CA SER A 314 -46.25 -15.27 0.70
C SER A 314 -44.71 -15.35 0.47
N VAL A 315 -44.01 -14.23 0.37
CA VAL A 315 -42.58 -14.19 0.11
C VAL A 315 -41.76 -14.95 1.19
N ASP A 316 -42.11 -14.72 2.46
CA ASP A 316 -41.35 -15.31 3.57
C ASP A 316 -41.60 -16.81 3.71
N ASP A 317 -42.83 -17.27 3.48
CA ASP A 317 -43.17 -18.69 3.49
C ASP A 317 -42.47 -19.45 2.34
N ALA A 318 -42.51 -18.89 1.13
CA ALA A 318 -41.81 -19.47 -0.03
C ALA A 318 -40.29 -19.49 0.14
N ARG A 319 -39.70 -18.45 0.73
CA ARG A 319 -38.24 -18.43 1.04
C ARG A 319 -37.87 -19.49 2.07
N LYS A 320 -38.73 -19.66 3.10
CA LYS A 320 -38.52 -20.69 4.11
C LYS A 320 -38.58 -22.09 3.49
N GLU A 321 -39.56 -22.34 2.62
CA GLU A 321 -39.72 -23.62 1.91
C GLU A 321 -38.49 -23.92 1.04
N LEU A 322 -38.00 -22.94 0.26
CA LEU A 322 -36.75 -23.06 -0.51
C LEU A 322 -35.56 -23.36 0.40
N CYS A 323 -35.43 -22.65 1.51
CA CYS A 323 -34.34 -22.89 2.48
C CYS A 323 -34.40 -24.30 3.06
N ASP A 324 -35.61 -24.80 3.43
CA ASP A 324 -35.81 -26.13 4.01
C ASP A 324 -35.51 -27.22 2.97
N ALA A 325 -35.91 -27.01 1.69
CA ALA A 325 -35.57 -27.89 0.59
C ALA A 325 -34.06 -27.96 0.35
N ILE A 326 -33.34 -26.82 0.42
CA ILE A 326 -31.87 -26.83 0.28
C ILE A 326 -31.21 -27.49 1.49
N LYS A 327 -31.65 -27.16 2.72
CA LYS A 327 -31.02 -27.62 3.96
C LYS A 327 -31.19 -29.10 4.17
N SER A 328 -32.40 -29.61 4.03
CA SER A 328 -32.80 -30.95 4.42
C SER A 328 -33.19 -31.85 3.25
N GLY A 329 -33.65 -31.28 2.15
CA GLY A 329 -34.16 -31.99 0.98
C GLY A 329 -33.07 -32.35 -0.05
N THR A 330 -33.56 -32.76 -1.22
CA THR A 330 -32.78 -33.14 -2.41
C THR A 330 -32.89 -32.06 -3.48
N LYS A 331 -32.07 -32.18 -4.56
CA LYS A 331 -32.21 -31.30 -5.73
C LYS A 331 -33.59 -31.38 -6.37
N ALA A 332 -34.21 -32.58 -6.35
CA ALA A 332 -35.55 -32.80 -6.90
C ALA A 332 -36.62 -32.03 -6.10
N ASP A 333 -36.58 -32.09 -4.77
CA ASP A 333 -37.51 -31.36 -3.92
C ASP A 333 -37.40 -29.83 -4.14
N PHE A 334 -36.17 -29.34 -4.27
CA PHE A 334 -35.95 -27.93 -4.59
C PHE A 334 -36.50 -27.54 -5.98
N GLN A 335 -36.26 -28.39 -6.99
CA GLN A 335 -36.80 -28.15 -8.34
C GLN A 335 -38.33 -28.15 -8.36
N GLU A 336 -38.99 -29.03 -7.59
CA GLU A 336 -40.45 -29.03 -7.46
C GLU A 336 -40.97 -27.69 -6.90
N VAL A 337 -40.30 -27.13 -5.88
CA VAL A 337 -40.65 -25.80 -5.37
C VAL A 337 -40.47 -24.72 -6.45
N VAL A 338 -39.32 -24.76 -7.19
CA VAL A 338 -39.04 -23.82 -8.26
C VAL A 338 -40.12 -23.88 -9.38
N GLU A 339 -40.54 -25.09 -9.77
CA GLU A 339 -41.61 -25.22 -10.79
C GLU A 339 -42.94 -24.68 -10.29
N ARG A 340 -43.31 -24.88 -9.02
CA ARG A 340 -44.51 -24.28 -8.43
C ARG A 340 -44.43 -22.74 -8.44
N LEU A 341 -43.27 -22.17 -8.15
CA LEU A 341 -43.06 -20.72 -8.21
C LEU A 341 -43.17 -20.15 -9.64
N LYS A 342 -42.74 -20.90 -10.64
CA LYS A 342 -42.91 -20.54 -12.05
C LYS A 342 -44.37 -20.47 -12.45
N VAL A 343 -45.19 -21.45 -12.00
CA VAL A 343 -46.65 -21.46 -12.27
C VAL A 343 -47.35 -20.20 -11.71
N CYS A 344 -46.83 -19.64 -10.62
CA CYS A 344 -47.35 -18.41 -10.01
C CYS A 344 -46.80 -17.13 -10.67
N ALA A 345 -45.92 -17.24 -11.70
CA ALA A 345 -45.35 -16.07 -12.36
C ALA A 345 -46.38 -15.40 -13.30
N GLU A 346 -46.59 -14.10 -13.14
CA GLU A 346 -47.55 -13.33 -13.97
C GLU A 346 -46.94 -12.94 -15.34
N THR A 347 -45.60 -13.01 -15.51
CA THR A 347 -44.90 -12.59 -16.73
C THR A 347 -43.77 -13.55 -17.09
N GLU A 348 -43.50 -13.69 -18.39
CA GLU A 348 -42.38 -14.47 -18.91
C GLU A 348 -41.01 -14.00 -18.34
N ALA A 349 -40.84 -12.69 -18.13
CA ALA A 349 -39.64 -12.14 -17.50
C ALA A 349 -39.48 -12.61 -16.05
N THR A 350 -40.57 -12.78 -15.30
CA THR A 350 -40.56 -13.32 -13.94
C THR A 350 -40.21 -14.82 -13.97
N GLU A 351 -40.82 -15.58 -14.85
CA GLU A 351 -40.54 -17.01 -15.02
C GLU A 351 -39.06 -17.25 -15.35
N LYS A 352 -38.51 -16.55 -16.33
CA LYS A 352 -37.08 -16.61 -16.68
C LYS A 352 -36.17 -16.26 -15.50
N ARG A 353 -36.53 -15.23 -14.72
CA ARG A 353 -35.77 -14.85 -13.52
C ARG A 353 -35.76 -15.93 -12.44
N ILE A 354 -36.88 -16.62 -12.27
CA ILE A 354 -36.98 -17.77 -11.34
C ILE A 354 -36.10 -18.93 -11.83
N GLU A 355 -36.20 -19.25 -13.12
CA GLU A 355 -35.42 -20.31 -13.73
C GLU A 355 -33.90 -20.08 -13.65
N GLU A 356 -33.44 -18.88 -14.01
CA GLU A 356 -32.03 -18.48 -13.89
C GLU A 356 -31.53 -18.56 -12.44
N SER A 357 -32.36 -18.09 -11.50
CA SER A 357 -32.04 -18.11 -10.08
C SER A 357 -32.00 -19.53 -9.50
N GLY A 358 -32.94 -20.38 -9.88
CA GLY A 358 -32.97 -21.80 -9.54
C GLY A 358 -31.76 -22.56 -10.07
N SER A 359 -31.43 -22.35 -11.35
CA SER A 359 -30.23 -22.91 -11.98
C SER A 359 -28.94 -22.53 -11.31
N TYR A 360 -28.82 -21.26 -10.87
CA TYR A 360 -27.66 -20.79 -10.11
C TYR A 360 -27.51 -21.55 -8.77
N ILE A 361 -28.60 -21.72 -7.99
CA ILE A 361 -28.57 -22.47 -6.74
C ILE A 361 -28.23 -23.95 -6.99
N LEU A 362 -28.82 -24.58 -8.02
CA LEU A 362 -28.54 -25.97 -8.38
C LEU A 362 -27.08 -26.19 -8.78
N SER A 363 -26.49 -25.24 -9.49
CA SER A 363 -25.08 -25.27 -9.87
C SER A 363 -24.16 -25.18 -8.64
N ASN A 364 -24.59 -24.46 -7.60
CA ASN A 364 -23.86 -24.28 -6.34
C ASN A 364 -24.47 -25.10 -5.18
N TRP A 365 -25.20 -26.19 -5.48
CA TRP A 365 -26.03 -26.94 -4.54
C TRP A 365 -25.33 -27.34 -3.24
N THR A 366 -24.17 -27.95 -3.37
CA THR A 366 -23.40 -28.45 -2.20
C THR A 366 -22.96 -27.26 -1.32
N ALA A 367 -22.50 -26.18 -1.94
CA ALA A 367 -22.05 -24.98 -1.22
C ALA A 367 -23.24 -24.28 -0.52
N ALA A 368 -24.41 -24.19 -1.17
CA ALA A 368 -25.63 -23.64 -0.57
C ALA A 368 -26.12 -24.50 0.60
N LYS A 369 -26.09 -25.84 0.44
CA LYS A 369 -26.49 -26.79 1.50
C LYS A 369 -25.59 -26.67 2.73
N ILE A 370 -24.28 -26.56 2.56
CA ILE A 370 -23.31 -26.36 3.65
C ILE A 370 -23.60 -25.05 4.37
N ARG A 371 -23.83 -23.95 3.65
CA ARG A 371 -24.18 -22.64 4.23
C ARG A 371 -25.38 -22.72 5.18
N LEU A 372 -26.44 -23.41 4.78
CA LEU A 372 -27.64 -23.50 5.56
C LEU A 372 -27.59 -24.54 6.69
N LYS A 373 -26.79 -25.60 6.50
CA LYS A 373 -26.71 -26.70 7.46
C LYS A 373 -25.71 -26.44 8.58
N ASP A 374 -24.53 -25.92 8.26
CA ASP A 374 -23.41 -25.76 9.17
C ASP A 374 -23.26 -24.33 9.71
N ARG A 375 -24.38 -23.62 9.95
CA ARG A 375 -24.39 -22.18 10.33
C ARG A 375 -23.55 -21.83 11.55
N GLU A 376 -23.36 -22.76 12.48
CA GLU A 376 -22.58 -22.50 13.69
C GLU A 376 -21.08 -22.43 13.40
N THR A 377 -20.58 -23.25 12.51
CA THR A 377 -19.15 -23.32 12.14
C THR A 377 -18.81 -22.46 10.94
N VAL A 378 -19.75 -22.31 10.00
CA VAL A 378 -19.56 -21.45 8.81
C VAL A 378 -19.91 -20.02 9.16
N LYS A 379 -18.90 -19.18 9.35
CA LYS A 379 -19.11 -17.75 9.61
C LYS A 379 -19.67 -17.05 8.37
N GLY A 380 -20.42 -15.97 8.61
CA GLY A 380 -21.00 -15.16 7.53
C GLY A 380 -19.90 -14.59 6.63
N CYS A 381 -20.15 -14.50 5.33
CA CYS A 381 -19.28 -13.86 4.37
C CYS A 381 -19.49 -12.34 4.41
N SER A 382 -18.41 -11.59 4.40
CA SER A 382 -18.39 -10.12 4.34
C SER A 382 -17.69 -9.61 3.08
N ALA A 383 -17.54 -10.44 2.05
CA ALA A 383 -16.75 -10.17 0.85
C ALA A 383 -17.15 -8.85 0.18
N GLU A 384 -18.46 -8.60 -0.04
CA GLU A 384 -18.93 -7.36 -0.63
C GLU A 384 -18.52 -6.10 0.18
N GLY A 385 -18.61 -6.17 1.52
CA GLY A 385 -18.15 -5.10 2.41
C GLY A 385 -16.65 -4.87 2.31
N HIS A 386 -15.86 -5.93 2.30
CA HIS A 386 -14.40 -5.84 2.16
C HIS A 386 -13.97 -5.38 0.76
N VAL A 387 -14.60 -5.85 -0.32
CA VAL A 387 -14.40 -5.32 -1.68
C VAL A 387 -14.70 -3.83 -1.71
N SER A 388 -15.82 -3.40 -1.11
CA SER A 388 -16.18 -1.98 -1.03
C SER A 388 -15.11 -1.15 -0.32
N HIS A 389 -14.62 -1.58 0.83
CA HIS A 389 -13.62 -0.83 1.62
C HIS A 389 -12.21 -0.95 1.05
N VAL A 390 -11.79 -2.15 0.66
CA VAL A 390 -10.42 -2.38 0.18
C VAL A 390 -10.24 -1.87 -1.25
N LEU A 391 -11.18 -2.09 -2.16
CA LEU A 391 -11.05 -1.76 -3.58
C LEU A 391 -11.96 -0.61 -4.02
N SER A 392 -13.29 -0.79 -3.94
CA SER A 392 -14.25 0.06 -4.63
C SER A 392 -14.21 1.51 -4.13
N SER A 393 -14.03 1.74 -2.84
CA SER A 393 -13.92 3.09 -2.25
C SER A 393 -12.84 3.95 -2.92
N ARG A 394 -11.79 3.31 -3.45
CA ARG A 394 -10.69 3.98 -4.14
C ARG A 394 -10.77 3.87 -5.66
N MET A 395 -11.31 2.78 -6.20
CA MET A 395 -11.12 2.42 -7.60
C MET A 395 -12.37 2.53 -8.46
N SER A 396 -13.56 2.25 -7.93
CA SER A 396 -14.80 2.16 -8.72
C SER A 396 -15.97 2.99 -8.18
N SER A 397 -15.98 3.38 -6.89
CA SER A 397 -17.10 4.11 -6.27
C SER A 397 -17.33 5.52 -6.84
N ARG A 398 -16.35 6.06 -7.57
CA ARG A 398 -16.44 7.37 -8.25
C ARG A 398 -16.17 7.19 -9.74
N PRO A 399 -16.75 8.04 -10.61
CA PRO A 399 -16.44 8.01 -12.05
C PRO A 399 -14.97 8.27 -12.30
N MET A 400 -14.21 7.21 -12.53
CA MET A 400 -12.76 7.24 -12.82
C MET A 400 -12.46 6.22 -13.89
N GLY A 401 -11.52 6.55 -14.79
CA GLY A 401 -10.97 5.61 -15.75
C GLY A 401 -9.51 5.30 -15.40
N TRP A 402 -9.15 4.04 -15.39
CA TRP A 402 -7.83 3.53 -15.04
C TRP A 402 -7.10 2.93 -16.24
N SER A 403 -5.77 2.84 -16.18
CA SER A 403 -5.03 1.89 -17.00
C SER A 403 -5.00 0.52 -16.31
N ARG A 404 -4.87 -0.57 -17.07
CA ARG A 404 -4.76 -1.93 -16.49
C ARG A 404 -3.65 -2.03 -15.46
N THR A 405 -2.44 -1.54 -15.79
CA THR A 405 -1.32 -1.47 -14.84
C THR A 405 -1.67 -0.65 -13.60
N GLY A 406 -2.41 0.45 -13.76
CA GLY A 406 -2.84 1.30 -12.64
C GLY A 406 -3.81 0.59 -11.70
N VAL A 407 -4.74 -0.21 -12.26
CA VAL A 407 -5.65 -1.05 -11.45
C VAL A 407 -4.86 -2.10 -10.68
N ASP A 408 -4.00 -2.85 -11.38
CA ASP A 408 -3.20 -3.91 -10.78
C ASP A 408 -2.33 -3.40 -9.63
N LYS A 409 -1.51 -2.38 -9.89
CA LYS A 409 -0.63 -1.81 -8.86
C LYS A 409 -1.38 -1.17 -7.70
N MET A 410 -2.53 -0.53 -7.97
CA MET A 410 -3.36 0.02 -6.90
C MET A 410 -4.01 -1.07 -6.06
N ALA A 411 -4.50 -2.16 -6.67
CA ALA A 411 -5.08 -3.28 -5.96
C ALA A 411 -4.05 -3.94 -5.01
N HIS A 412 -2.85 -4.22 -5.48
CA HIS A 412 -1.75 -4.72 -4.65
C HIS A 412 -1.38 -3.74 -3.54
N LEU A 413 -1.25 -2.42 -3.84
CA LEU A 413 -0.92 -1.41 -2.84
C LEU A 413 -2.00 -1.30 -1.77
N ARG A 414 -3.28 -1.42 -2.15
CA ARG A 414 -4.40 -1.43 -1.22
C ARG A 414 -4.35 -2.67 -0.31
N ALA A 415 -4.09 -3.86 -0.86
CA ALA A 415 -3.90 -5.07 -0.06
C ALA A 415 -2.72 -4.93 0.91
N TYR A 416 -1.58 -4.43 0.43
CA TYR A 416 -0.40 -4.16 1.26
C TYR A 416 -0.72 -3.20 2.42
N TYR A 417 -1.41 -2.10 2.14
CA TYR A 417 -1.84 -1.13 3.15
C TYR A 417 -2.78 -1.74 4.19
N TRP A 418 -3.79 -2.49 3.75
CA TRP A 418 -4.76 -3.12 4.66
C TRP A 418 -4.17 -4.28 5.48
N ASN A 419 -3.06 -4.84 5.03
CA ASN A 419 -2.25 -5.80 5.80
C ASN A 419 -1.32 -5.10 6.82
N GLY A 420 -1.37 -3.78 6.94
CA GLY A 420 -0.54 -3.02 7.86
C GLY A 420 0.89 -2.80 7.35
N GLY A 421 1.11 -2.91 6.04
CA GLY A 421 2.41 -2.68 5.42
C GLY A 421 2.90 -1.24 5.58
N ASP A 422 4.19 -1.07 5.88
CA ASP A 422 4.86 0.22 6.02
C ASP A 422 5.28 0.74 4.64
N MET A 423 4.80 1.94 4.26
CA MET A 423 5.09 2.53 2.95
C MET A 423 6.56 2.94 2.80
N LEU A 424 7.22 3.34 3.88
CA LEU A 424 8.64 3.68 3.84
C LEU A 424 9.50 2.43 3.62
N GLU A 425 9.14 1.33 4.26
CA GLU A 425 9.78 0.04 4.03
C GLU A 425 9.56 -0.45 2.59
N LEU A 426 8.34 -0.33 2.07
CA LEU A 426 8.03 -0.65 0.67
C LEU A 426 8.89 0.16 -0.31
N VAL A 427 9.07 1.46 -0.08
CA VAL A 427 9.95 2.31 -0.91
C VAL A 427 11.39 1.84 -0.84
N ARG A 428 11.92 1.55 0.34
CA ARG A 428 13.30 1.07 0.52
C ARG A 428 13.57 -0.27 -0.14
N GLN A 429 12.59 -1.16 -0.16
CA GLN A 429 12.69 -2.44 -0.88
C GLN A 429 12.83 -2.25 -2.39
N GLN A 430 12.18 -1.21 -2.99
CA GLN A 430 12.34 -0.92 -4.42
C GLN A 430 13.79 -0.61 -4.79
N GLU A 431 14.52 0.07 -3.92
CA GLU A 431 15.92 0.44 -4.16
C GLU A 431 16.85 -0.77 -4.10
N GLN A 432 16.54 -1.77 -3.27
CA GLN A 432 17.33 -3.00 -3.16
C GLN A 432 17.21 -3.93 -4.38
N GLU A 433 16.08 -3.88 -5.08
CA GLU A 433 15.83 -4.69 -6.27
C GLU A 433 16.44 -4.12 -7.56
N LEU A 434 16.96 -2.89 -7.53
CA LEU A 434 17.59 -2.29 -8.68
C LEU A 434 18.92 -2.99 -8.98
N PRO A 435 19.16 -3.45 -10.24
CA PRO A 435 20.41 -4.11 -10.58
C PRO A 435 21.56 -3.14 -10.40
N VAL A 436 22.39 -3.40 -9.40
CA VAL A 436 23.67 -2.70 -9.22
C VAL A 436 24.50 -2.97 -10.47
N ALA A 437 24.81 -1.93 -11.25
CA ALA A 437 25.61 -2.09 -12.46
C ALA A 437 26.91 -2.81 -12.10
N ALA A 438 27.25 -3.88 -12.83
CA ALA A 438 28.42 -4.70 -12.55
C ALA A 438 29.68 -3.84 -12.40
N GLY A 439 30.32 -3.89 -11.23
CA GLY A 439 31.46 -3.05 -10.84
C GLY A 439 31.10 -1.82 -9.98
N ALA A 440 29.84 -1.50 -9.76
CA ALA A 440 29.44 -0.37 -8.90
C ALA A 440 29.65 -0.70 -7.41
N GLU A 441 29.55 -1.96 -6.99
CA GLU A 441 29.77 -2.41 -5.59
C GLU A 441 31.13 -1.97 -5.05
N ASN A 442 32.23 -2.16 -5.81
CA ASN A 442 33.55 -1.74 -5.41
C ASN A 442 33.72 -0.21 -5.35
N GLU A 443 32.96 0.54 -6.16
CA GLU A 443 32.97 2.01 -6.16
C GLU A 443 32.15 2.58 -5.00
N VAL A 444 31.01 1.97 -4.64
CA VAL A 444 30.16 2.35 -3.49
C VAL A 444 30.93 2.08 -2.19
N LEU A 445 31.52 0.91 -2.02
CA LEU A 445 32.37 0.57 -0.87
C LEU A 445 33.54 1.57 -0.72
N SER A 446 34.11 2.04 -1.84
CA SER A 446 35.12 3.09 -1.85
C SER A 446 34.60 4.41 -1.32
N CYS A 447 33.38 4.83 -1.70
CA CYS A 447 32.78 6.08 -1.25
C CYS A 447 32.40 6.06 0.23
N GLU A 448 31.76 4.99 0.71
CA GLU A 448 31.50 4.80 2.14
C GLU A 448 32.80 4.78 2.97
N SER A 449 33.85 4.14 2.45
CA SER A 449 35.12 4.12 3.13
C SER A 449 35.80 5.51 3.22
N ILE A 450 35.55 6.38 2.22
CA ILE A 450 35.98 7.78 2.25
C ILE A 450 35.27 8.53 3.36
N LEU A 451 33.95 8.41 3.46
CA LEU A 451 33.18 9.06 4.51
C LEU A 451 33.54 8.54 5.91
N ARG A 452 33.69 7.22 6.08
CA ARG A 452 34.12 6.63 7.36
C ARG A 452 35.48 7.16 7.78
N TRP A 453 36.42 7.30 6.84
CA TRP A 453 37.73 7.82 7.12
C TRP A 453 37.73 9.30 7.49
N GLU A 454 36.94 10.13 6.80
CA GLU A 454 36.77 11.55 7.13
C GLU A 454 36.07 11.72 8.48
N ARG A 455 35.03 10.93 8.78
CA ARG A 455 34.43 10.89 10.12
C ARG A 455 35.48 10.60 11.20
N HIS A 456 36.30 9.59 10.97
CA HIS A 456 37.37 9.21 11.91
C HIS A 456 38.40 10.35 12.09
N ARG A 457 38.73 11.06 11.02
CA ARG A 457 39.66 12.22 11.05
C ARG A 457 39.05 13.38 11.84
N HIS A 458 37.79 13.69 11.63
CA HIS A 458 37.05 14.72 12.37
C HIS A 458 36.96 14.38 13.85
N ASN A 459 36.70 13.13 14.20
CA ASN A 459 36.70 12.67 15.59
C ASN A 459 38.10 12.82 16.27
N LYS A 460 39.15 12.52 15.56
CA LYS A 460 40.50 12.74 16.07
C LYS A 460 40.84 14.21 16.27
N LEU A 461 40.43 15.08 15.34
CA LEU A 461 40.54 16.53 15.46
C LEU A 461 39.70 17.07 16.64
N GLY A 462 38.45 16.59 16.82
CA GLY A 462 37.61 16.96 17.96
C GLY A 462 38.27 16.61 19.30
N LYS A 463 38.80 15.38 19.45
CA LYS A 463 39.54 14.96 20.64
C LYS A 463 40.82 15.76 20.85
N TYR A 464 41.50 16.13 19.77
CA TYR A 464 42.70 16.98 19.85
C TYR A 464 42.36 18.40 20.28
N ILE A 465 41.27 18.95 19.79
CA ILE A 465 40.71 20.24 20.21
C ILE A 465 40.24 20.19 21.67
N GLU A 466 39.56 19.12 22.10
CA GLU A 466 39.21 18.91 23.52
C GLU A 466 40.44 18.88 24.45
N SER A 467 41.53 18.23 23.99
CA SER A 467 42.77 18.20 24.78
C SER A 467 43.47 19.54 24.87
N ILE A 468 43.32 20.42 23.88
CA ILE A 468 43.84 21.79 23.87
C ILE A 468 42.92 22.72 24.71
N ASN A 469 41.64 22.45 24.75
CA ASN A 469 40.64 23.33 25.35
C ASN A 469 40.26 23.00 26.79
N HIS A 470 41.11 22.31 27.54
CA HIS A 470 40.91 22.19 29.00
C HIS A 470 40.94 23.53 29.75
N SER A 471 41.24 24.64 29.05
CA SER A 471 41.27 26.03 29.58
C SER A 471 40.16 26.93 29.04
N VAL A 472 39.23 26.46 28.18
CA VAL A 472 38.25 27.29 27.53
C VAL A 472 36.83 27.02 28.08
N SER A 473 36.01 28.08 28.12
CA SER A 473 34.73 28.22 28.81
C SER A 473 33.71 27.08 28.54
N THR A 474 32.75 26.98 29.48
CA THR A 474 31.65 25.97 29.52
C THR A 474 30.81 25.93 28.24
N GLU A 475 30.78 26.99 27.44
CA GLU A 475 30.05 27.08 26.17
C GLU A 475 30.72 26.24 25.07
N VAL A 476 32.02 26.29 24.92
CA VAL A 476 32.78 25.51 23.95
C VAL A 476 32.66 24.00 24.22
N LYS A 477 32.57 23.60 25.50
CA LYS A 477 32.31 22.20 25.91
C LYS A 477 30.91 21.74 25.51
N LYS A 478 29.89 22.60 25.55
CA LYS A 478 28.55 22.29 25.04
C LYS A 478 28.57 22.09 23.52
N TYR A 479 29.31 22.89 22.78
CA TYR A 479 29.43 22.74 21.31
C TYR A 479 30.19 21.48 20.90
N ALA A 480 31.26 21.13 21.61
CA ALA A 480 31.96 19.86 21.34
C ALA A 480 31.08 18.64 21.62
N TRP A 481 30.28 18.70 22.69
CA TRP A 481 29.30 17.65 23.01
C TRP A 481 28.20 17.54 21.94
N PHE A 482 27.66 18.67 21.48
CA PHE A 482 26.60 18.74 20.45
C PHE A 482 27.10 18.19 19.11
N ASN A 483 28.30 18.58 18.69
CA ASN A 483 28.93 18.02 17.48
C ASN A 483 29.22 16.52 17.58
N ALA A 484 29.66 16.05 18.75
CA ALA A 484 29.88 14.62 18.99
C ALA A 484 28.59 13.80 18.93
N HIS A 485 27.44 14.34 19.37
CA HIS A 485 26.17 13.59 19.46
C HIS A 485 25.29 13.71 18.22
N ILE A 486 25.30 14.84 17.50
CA ILE A 486 24.52 15.01 16.26
C ILE A 486 25.15 14.26 15.08
N TRP A 487 26.49 14.18 15.04
CA TRP A 487 27.19 13.50 13.97
C TRP A 487 27.43 12.00 14.24
N GLY A 488 26.85 11.44 15.28
CA GLY A 488 27.03 10.03 15.67
C GLY A 488 28.49 9.69 15.95
N LEU A 489 29.18 10.63 16.51
CA LEU A 489 30.62 10.65 16.72
C LEU A 489 30.97 10.40 18.15
#